data_a849f65c22971fbd2fa902b4b05a531f
#
_entry.id   a849f65c22971fbd2fa902b4b05a531f
#
_cell.length_a   1.000
_cell.length_b   1.000
_cell.length_c   1.000
_cell.angle_alpha   90.00
_cell.angle_beta   90.00
_cell.angle_gamma   90.00
#
_symmetry.space_group_name_H-M   'P 1'
#
loop_
_entity.id
_entity.type
_entity.pdbx_description
1 polymer ?
#
loop_
_entity_poly.entity_id
_entity_poly.type
_entity_poly.pdbx_seq_one_letter_code
_entity_poly.pdbx_strand_id
1 'polypeptide(L)'
;RLLKQSVARLKGDENAIRSRATVRLDFTTSGVLSETDSPEPEIAVDVSDVIGAYMPEHFAAETRLRIDFYRKLANAIDAKEVEDIGEELADRFGELPREAKALLLETEIRCLAEEAGFDRLETEGSSLQCRFAKGKKPNKDNKFLKVAGRLPKLSEKEPFLKLKEIVRFLK
;
A
#
# COMPACT_ATOMS: atom_id res chain seq x y z
N ARG A 1 21.05 5.77 -0.69
CA ARG A 1 20.12 4.68 -0.36
C ARG A 1 20.74 3.31 -0.59
N LEU A 2 21.38 3.08 -1.76
CA LEU A 2 22.14 1.87 -2.08
C LEU A 2 23.31 1.61 -1.12
N LEU A 3 24.03 2.66 -0.71
CA LEU A 3 25.15 2.57 0.23
C LEU A 3 24.72 2.11 1.62
N LYS A 4 23.56 2.56 2.15
CA LYS A 4 23.03 2.09 3.44
C LYS A 4 22.64 0.61 3.38
N GLN A 5 22.04 0.16 2.29
CA GLN A 5 21.69 -1.25 2.08
C GLN A 5 22.96 -2.13 1.94
N SER A 6 23.98 -1.63 1.25
CA SER A 6 25.25 -2.35 1.09
C SER A 6 26.01 -2.47 2.41
N VAL A 7 26.04 -1.41 3.24
CA VAL A 7 26.68 -1.40 4.56
C VAL A 7 25.94 -2.33 5.54
N ALA A 8 24.61 -2.35 5.50
CA ALA A 8 23.81 -3.25 6.31
C ALA A 8 23.99 -4.72 5.91
N ARG A 9 24.14 -5.00 4.61
CA ARG A 9 24.52 -6.32 4.08
C ARG A 9 25.86 -6.81 4.61
N LEU A 10 26.84 -5.93 4.68
CA LEU A 10 28.19 -6.23 5.19
C LEU A 10 28.23 -6.45 6.71
N LYS A 11 27.25 -5.89 7.44
CA LYS A 11 27.11 -6.05 8.88
C LYS A 11 26.28 -7.28 9.29
N GLY A 12 25.77 -8.09 8.34
CA GLY A 12 24.95 -9.26 8.62
C GLY A 12 23.57 -8.93 9.18
N ASP A 13 23.11 -7.69 9.00
CA ASP A 13 21.80 -7.27 9.45
C ASP A 13 20.74 -7.71 8.42
N GLU A 14 20.20 -8.92 8.62
CA GLU A 14 19.18 -9.51 7.74
C GLU A 14 17.90 -8.65 7.62
N ASN A 15 17.67 -7.73 8.58
CA ASN A 15 16.55 -6.80 8.56
C ASN A 15 16.73 -5.63 7.57
N ALA A 16 17.95 -5.38 7.08
CA ALA A 16 18.24 -4.26 6.19
C ALA A 16 17.82 -4.49 4.73
N ILE A 17 17.48 -5.73 4.37
CA ILE A 17 16.97 -6.11 3.04
C ILE A 17 15.50 -6.52 3.17
N ARG A 18 14.67 -5.65 3.71
CA ARG A 18 13.24 -5.83 3.56
C ARG A 18 12.90 -5.59 2.08
N SER A 19 12.65 -6.68 1.35
CA SER A 19 12.00 -6.56 0.05
C SER A 19 10.63 -5.95 0.32
N ARG A 20 10.36 -4.78 -0.26
CA ARG A 20 9.06 -4.13 -0.09
C ARG A 20 7.99 -4.97 -0.75
N ALA A 21 6.86 -5.11 -0.07
CA ALA A 21 5.70 -5.76 -0.64
C ALA A 21 5.17 -4.92 -1.83
N THR A 22 4.86 -5.61 -2.91
CA THR A 22 4.17 -5.01 -4.05
C THR A 22 2.67 -5.15 -3.82
N VAL A 23 1.97 -4.01 -3.74
CA VAL A 23 0.51 -3.96 -3.63
C VAL A 23 -0.05 -3.54 -4.98
N ARG A 24 -0.95 -4.36 -5.55
CA ARG A 24 -1.67 -4.07 -6.80
C ARG A 24 -3.16 -4.32 -6.58
N LEU A 25 -3.93 -3.25 -6.58
CA LEU A 25 -5.36 -3.30 -6.38
C LEU A 25 -6.04 -2.88 -7.69
N ASP A 26 -6.87 -3.75 -8.25
CA ASP A 26 -7.56 -3.53 -9.53
C ASP A 26 -8.60 -2.40 -9.49
N PHE A 27 -8.95 -1.95 -8.28
CA PHE A 27 -9.90 -0.87 -8.02
C PHE A 27 -9.22 0.43 -7.54
N THR A 28 -7.88 0.54 -7.61
CA THR A 28 -7.16 1.77 -7.29
C THR A 28 -6.29 2.24 -8.45
N THR A 29 -6.24 3.55 -8.66
CA THR A 29 -5.24 4.17 -9.51
C THR A 29 -4.22 4.87 -8.63
N SER A 30 -3.08 4.23 -8.42
CA SER A 30 -1.97 4.82 -7.66
C SER A 30 -1.34 5.95 -8.44
N GLY A 31 -1.34 7.16 -7.88
CA GLY A 31 -0.62 8.31 -8.42
C GLY A 31 0.89 8.24 -8.21
N VAL A 32 1.43 7.10 -7.81
CA VAL A 32 2.86 6.86 -7.81
C VAL A 32 3.27 6.65 -9.25
N LEU A 33 3.91 7.67 -9.83
CA LEU A 33 4.63 7.62 -11.09
C LEU A 33 5.44 6.33 -11.16
N SER A 34 4.88 5.28 -11.71
CA SER A 34 5.69 4.22 -12.27
C SER A 34 6.32 4.82 -13.52
N GLU A 35 7.62 5.09 -13.43
CA GLU A 35 8.47 5.44 -14.58
C GLU A 35 8.58 4.25 -15.55
N THR A 36 7.46 3.71 -15.96
CA THR A 36 7.39 2.74 -17.05
C THR A 36 6.34 3.26 -18.01
N ASP A 37 6.87 3.81 -19.08
CA ASP A 37 6.25 4.12 -20.36
C ASP A 37 5.44 2.88 -20.84
N SER A 38 4.23 2.75 -20.36
CA SER A 38 3.27 1.78 -20.85
C SER A 38 2.03 2.55 -21.28
N PRO A 39 1.59 2.37 -22.53
CA PRO A 39 0.40 3.04 -23.03
C PRO A 39 -0.81 2.68 -22.16
N GLU A 40 -1.65 3.67 -21.93
CA GLU A 40 -2.91 3.55 -21.19
C GLU A 40 -3.67 2.28 -21.59
N PRO A 41 -4.14 1.47 -20.64
CA PRO A 41 -5.06 0.42 -20.97
C PRO A 41 -6.39 1.09 -21.40
N GLU A 42 -6.71 1.05 -22.66
CA GLU A 42 -8.05 1.31 -23.18
C GLU A 42 -9.04 0.21 -22.72
N ILE A 43 -9.21 0.09 -21.43
CA ILE A 43 -10.33 -0.65 -20.87
C ILE A 43 -11.26 0.42 -20.32
N ALA A 44 -12.45 0.48 -20.86
CA ALA A 44 -13.55 1.28 -20.33
C ALA A 44 -13.90 0.74 -18.93
N VAL A 45 -13.10 1.12 -17.93
CA VAL A 45 -13.40 0.87 -16.53
C VAL A 45 -14.49 1.83 -16.15
N ASP A 46 -15.60 1.32 -15.65
CA ASP A 46 -16.65 2.17 -15.09
C ASP A 46 -16.03 2.99 -13.95
N VAL A 47 -15.94 4.32 -14.12
CA VAL A 47 -15.23 5.23 -13.22
C VAL A 47 -15.79 5.15 -11.79
N SER A 48 -16.98 4.59 -11.61
CA SER A 48 -17.59 4.34 -10.29
C SER A 48 -16.89 3.26 -9.47
N ASP A 49 -16.19 2.34 -10.12
CA ASP A 49 -15.58 1.16 -9.48
C ASP A 49 -14.08 1.34 -9.14
N VAL A 50 -13.53 2.53 -9.38
CA VAL A 50 -12.12 2.85 -9.17
C VAL A 50 -11.97 4.08 -8.26
N ILE A 51 -11.02 4.05 -7.34
CA ILE A 51 -10.64 5.19 -6.51
C ILE A 51 -9.21 5.64 -6.83
N GLY A 52 -9.00 6.95 -6.94
CA GLY A 52 -7.66 7.53 -7.03
C GLY A 52 -6.96 7.46 -5.67
N ALA A 53 -5.76 6.92 -5.63
CA ALA A 53 -4.89 6.91 -4.45
C ALA A 53 -3.69 7.84 -4.70
N TYR A 54 -3.92 9.14 -4.55
CA TYR A 54 -2.91 10.17 -4.81
C TYR A 54 -3.16 11.40 -3.95
N MET A 55 -2.23 12.37 -3.97
CA MET A 55 -2.36 13.65 -3.29
C MET A 55 -2.81 14.72 -4.29
N PRO A 56 -4.07 15.20 -4.22
CA PRO A 56 -4.59 16.18 -5.15
C PRO A 56 -3.84 17.53 -5.07
N GLU A 57 -3.68 18.19 -6.21
CA GLU A 57 -3.03 19.51 -6.26
C GLU A 57 -3.76 20.59 -5.49
N HIS A 58 -5.10 20.56 -5.48
CA HIS A 58 -5.91 21.51 -4.73
C HIS A 58 -5.75 21.36 -3.20
N PHE A 59 -5.33 20.18 -2.73
CA PHE A 59 -5.08 19.92 -1.30
C PHE A 59 -3.66 20.32 -0.91
N ALA A 60 -2.66 19.99 -1.71
CA ALA A 60 -1.28 20.38 -1.49
C ALA A 60 -0.71 20.99 -2.77
N ALA A 61 -0.92 22.29 -2.96
CA ALA A 61 -0.58 22.99 -4.21
C ALA A 61 0.93 22.97 -4.54
N GLU A 62 1.79 22.94 -3.52
CA GLU A 62 3.22 22.98 -3.68
C GLU A 62 3.77 21.59 -4.05
N THR A 63 4.25 21.43 -5.28
CA THR A 63 4.79 20.18 -5.81
C THR A 63 5.92 19.60 -4.94
N ARG A 64 6.79 20.46 -4.40
CA ARG A 64 7.89 20.03 -3.54
C ARG A 64 7.39 19.32 -2.28
N LEU A 65 6.36 19.88 -1.64
CA LEU A 65 5.75 19.27 -0.46
C LEU A 65 5.10 17.93 -0.79
N ARG A 66 4.37 17.83 -1.92
CA ARG A 66 3.82 16.56 -2.38
C ARG A 66 4.90 15.48 -2.54
N ILE A 67 6.02 15.83 -3.19
CA ILE A 67 7.15 14.90 -3.37
C ILE A 67 7.71 14.47 -2.02
N ASP A 68 7.87 15.37 -1.05
CA ASP A 68 8.38 15.04 0.26
C ASP A 68 7.44 14.11 1.03
N PHE A 69 6.13 14.31 0.93
CA PHE A 69 5.15 13.39 1.53
C PHE A 69 5.13 12.03 0.84
N TYR A 70 5.20 11.96 -0.49
CA TYR A 70 5.33 10.69 -1.21
C TYR A 70 6.61 9.95 -0.78
N ARG A 71 7.71 10.65 -0.54
CA ARG A 71 8.95 10.05 -0.03
C ARG A 71 8.78 9.54 1.41
N LYS A 72 8.10 10.29 2.28
CA LYS A 72 7.78 9.84 3.65
C LYS A 72 6.95 8.57 3.60
N LEU A 73 5.84 8.56 2.87
CA LEU A 73 4.99 7.39 2.68
C LEU A 73 5.77 6.21 2.08
N ALA A 74 6.56 6.45 1.04
CA ALA A 74 7.40 5.43 0.45
C ALA A 74 8.43 4.87 1.45
N ASN A 75 8.84 5.56 2.48
CA ASN A 75 9.80 5.12 3.48
C ASN A 75 9.15 4.55 4.74
N ALA A 76 7.86 4.75 4.95
CA ALA A 76 7.13 4.23 6.10
C ALA A 76 7.31 2.71 6.23
N ILE A 77 7.62 2.27 7.44
CA ILE A 77 7.93 0.87 7.75
C ILE A 77 6.78 0.16 8.46
N ASP A 78 5.90 0.91 9.11
CA ASP A 78 4.75 0.38 9.85
C ASP A 78 3.50 1.25 9.70
N ALA A 79 2.37 0.72 10.16
CA ALA A 79 1.08 1.39 10.09
C ALA A 79 1.04 2.67 10.93
N LYS A 80 1.80 2.74 12.03
CA LYS A 80 1.85 3.90 12.90
C LYS A 80 2.52 5.10 12.22
N GLU A 81 3.64 4.87 11.54
CA GLU A 81 4.28 5.94 10.76
C GLU A 81 3.35 6.50 9.67
N VAL A 82 2.51 5.64 9.06
CA VAL A 82 1.52 6.09 8.07
C VAL A 82 0.44 6.96 8.73
N GLU A 83 -0.01 6.59 9.94
CA GLU A 83 -0.97 7.38 10.72
C GLU A 83 -0.37 8.74 11.09
N ASP A 84 0.85 8.78 11.63
CA ASP A 84 1.58 10.01 11.98
C ASP A 84 1.72 10.96 10.77
N ILE A 85 2.01 10.41 9.57
CA ILE A 85 2.06 11.18 8.32
C ILE A 85 0.67 11.73 7.96
N GLY A 86 -0.38 10.95 8.16
CA GLY A 86 -1.76 11.37 7.93
C GLY A 86 -2.16 12.53 8.85
N GLU A 87 -1.78 12.48 10.11
CA GLU A 87 -1.99 13.57 11.08
C GLU A 87 -1.20 14.82 10.70
N GLU A 88 0.07 14.69 10.29
CA GLU A 88 0.88 15.80 9.80
C GLU A 88 0.24 16.48 8.58
N LEU A 89 -0.32 15.69 7.66
CA LEU A 89 -1.04 16.21 6.48
C LEU A 89 -2.29 16.98 6.89
N ALA A 90 -3.08 16.43 7.83
CA ALA A 90 -4.29 17.07 8.32
C ALA A 90 -3.99 18.38 9.05
N ASP A 91 -2.93 18.42 9.86
CA ASP A 91 -2.49 19.61 10.58
C ASP A 91 -2.05 20.73 9.64
N ARG A 92 -1.38 20.38 8.56
CA ARG A 92 -0.84 21.38 7.61
C ARG A 92 -1.84 21.88 6.59
N PHE A 93 -2.71 21.00 6.09
CA PHE A 93 -3.55 21.28 4.93
C PHE A 93 -5.05 21.19 5.25
N GLY A 94 -5.42 20.78 6.45
CA GLY A 94 -6.81 20.58 6.85
C GLY A 94 -7.35 19.19 6.53
N GLU A 95 -8.68 19.09 6.35
CA GLU A 95 -9.33 17.81 6.15
C GLU A 95 -8.80 17.08 4.91
N LEU A 96 -8.37 15.84 5.11
CA LEU A 96 -7.85 14.98 4.05
C LEU A 96 -8.93 14.66 3.01
N PRO A 97 -8.70 14.91 1.72
CA PRO A 97 -9.59 14.47 0.66
C PRO A 97 -9.60 12.95 0.55
N ARG A 98 -10.60 12.42 -0.13
CA ARG A 98 -10.82 10.97 -0.25
C ARG A 98 -9.65 10.26 -0.91
N GLU A 99 -9.04 10.88 -1.91
CA GLU A 99 -7.88 10.38 -2.64
C GLU A 99 -6.64 10.28 -1.76
N ALA A 100 -6.40 11.28 -0.91
CA ALA A 100 -5.30 11.26 0.05
C ALA A 100 -5.53 10.19 1.14
N LYS A 101 -6.76 10.03 1.62
CA LYS A 101 -7.14 8.95 2.55
C LYS A 101 -6.92 7.56 1.91
N ALA A 102 -7.24 7.41 0.62
CA ALA A 102 -7.00 6.16 -0.11
C ALA A 102 -5.49 5.86 -0.25
N LEU A 103 -4.67 6.89 -0.54
CA LEU A 103 -3.21 6.76 -0.60
C LEU A 103 -2.60 6.32 0.74
N LEU A 104 -3.09 6.87 1.86
CA LEU A 104 -2.67 6.44 3.20
C LEU A 104 -3.05 4.99 3.47
N LEU A 105 -4.29 4.58 3.17
CA LEU A 105 -4.75 3.20 3.34
C LEU A 105 -3.95 2.21 2.47
N GLU A 106 -3.65 2.56 1.22
CA GLU A 106 -2.81 1.72 0.35
C GLU A 106 -1.39 1.56 0.91
N THR A 107 -0.83 2.63 1.47
CA THR A 107 0.47 2.59 2.14
C THR A 107 0.42 1.74 3.41
N GLU A 108 -0.64 1.85 4.21
CA GLU A 108 -0.86 1.04 5.40
C GLU A 108 -0.99 -0.45 5.05
N ILE A 109 -1.74 -0.78 3.99
CA ILE A 109 -1.84 -2.15 3.47
C ILE A 109 -0.47 -2.71 3.12
N ARG A 110 0.40 -1.91 2.47
CA ARG A 110 1.76 -2.31 2.16
C ARG A 110 2.57 -2.63 3.43
N CYS A 111 2.53 -1.75 4.42
CA CYS A 111 3.25 -1.95 5.69
C CYS A 111 2.77 -3.21 6.42
N LEU A 112 1.46 -3.40 6.53
CA LEU A 112 0.86 -4.57 7.16
C LEU A 112 1.17 -5.87 6.39
N ALA A 113 1.18 -5.82 5.06
CA ALA A 113 1.56 -6.96 4.22
C ALA A 113 3.04 -7.35 4.44
N GLU A 114 3.94 -6.36 4.54
CA GLU A 114 5.36 -6.58 4.86
C GLU A 114 5.54 -7.18 6.26
N GLU A 115 4.79 -6.71 7.25
CA GLU A 115 4.79 -7.24 8.61
C GLU A 115 4.27 -8.68 8.65
N ALA A 116 3.21 -8.99 7.92
CA ALA A 116 2.69 -10.34 7.77
C ALA A 116 3.61 -11.28 6.98
N GLY A 117 4.66 -10.76 6.35
CA GLY A 117 5.65 -11.53 5.58
C GLY A 117 5.28 -11.76 4.13
N PHE A 118 4.31 -11.01 3.58
CA PHE A 118 3.99 -11.04 2.17
C PHE A 118 4.99 -10.20 1.36
N ASP A 119 5.32 -10.66 0.14
CA ASP A 119 6.08 -9.90 -0.86
C ASP A 119 5.17 -9.33 -1.95
N ARG A 120 3.95 -9.87 -2.07
CA ARG A 120 2.96 -9.42 -3.05
C ARG A 120 1.55 -9.58 -2.49
N LEU A 121 0.74 -8.57 -2.72
CA LEU A 121 -0.68 -8.54 -2.44
C LEU A 121 -1.39 -7.95 -3.66
N GLU A 122 -2.30 -8.70 -4.24
CA GLU A 122 -3.02 -8.31 -5.45
C GLU A 122 -4.52 -8.60 -5.28
N THR A 123 -5.36 -7.79 -5.92
CA THR A 123 -6.80 -8.07 -6.02
C THR A 123 -7.18 -8.37 -7.45
N GLU A 124 -8.12 -9.29 -7.60
CA GLU A 124 -8.78 -9.61 -8.86
C GLU A 124 -10.29 -9.71 -8.59
N GLY A 125 -11.02 -8.67 -8.94
CA GLY A 125 -12.44 -8.52 -8.59
C GLY A 125 -12.67 -8.51 -7.09
N SER A 126 -13.27 -9.57 -6.57
CA SER A 126 -13.48 -9.76 -5.13
C SER A 126 -12.44 -10.64 -4.45
N SER A 127 -11.48 -11.19 -5.18
CA SER A 127 -10.49 -12.12 -4.64
C SER A 127 -9.23 -11.38 -4.22
N LEU A 128 -8.76 -11.61 -3.00
CA LEU A 128 -7.49 -11.09 -2.48
C LEU A 128 -6.42 -12.17 -2.57
N GLN A 129 -5.39 -11.95 -3.37
CA GLN A 129 -4.27 -12.88 -3.57
C GLN A 129 -3.05 -12.36 -2.81
N CYS A 130 -2.48 -13.20 -1.95
CA CYS A 130 -1.29 -12.88 -1.18
C CYS A 130 -0.20 -13.92 -1.46
N ARG A 131 1.03 -13.44 -1.67
CA ARG A 131 2.20 -14.30 -1.84
C ARG A 131 3.21 -14.01 -0.73
N PHE A 132 3.71 -15.06 -0.08
CA PHE A 132 4.75 -14.93 0.93
C PHE A 132 6.13 -14.69 0.31
N ALA A 133 6.94 -13.89 0.98
CA ALA A 133 8.33 -13.67 0.61
C ALA A 133 9.12 -14.98 0.72
N LYS A 134 10.10 -15.17 -0.18
CA LYS A 134 10.96 -16.38 -0.19
C LYS A 134 11.60 -16.58 1.17
N GLY A 135 11.47 -17.78 1.72
CA GLY A 135 12.04 -18.17 3.02
C GLY A 135 11.21 -17.78 4.24
N LYS A 136 10.15 -17.00 4.09
CA LYS A 136 9.19 -16.75 5.17
C LYS A 136 8.10 -17.80 5.13
N LYS A 137 7.93 -18.50 6.25
CA LYS A 137 6.78 -19.39 6.46
C LYS A 137 5.66 -18.58 7.08
N PRO A 138 4.40 -18.84 6.69
CA PRO A 138 3.28 -18.23 7.35
C PRO A 138 3.33 -18.52 8.85
N ASN A 139 3.18 -17.50 9.68
CA ASN A 139 3.03 -17.70 11.11
C ASN A 139 1.75 -18.51 11.35
N LYS A 140 1.79 -19.53 12.20
CA LYS A 140 0.63 -20.39 12.51
C LYS A 140 -0.57 -19.62 13.06
N ASP A 141 -0.32 -18.44 13.62
CA ASP A 141 -1.33 -17.54 14.16
C ASP A 141 -1.89 -16.56 13.12
N ASN A 142 -1.35 -16.57 11.89
CA ASN A 142 -1.83 -15.70 10.83
C ASN A 142 -3.25 -16.09 10.42
N LYS A 143 -4.20 -15.16 10.58
CA LYS A 143 -5.62 -15.34 10.27
C LYS A 143 -5.85 -15.79 8.81
N PHE A 144 -4.96 -15.43 7.88
CA PHE A 144 -5.01 -15.86 6.47
C PHE A 144 -4.86 -17.37 6.28
N LEU A 145 -4.17 -18.08 7.17
CA LEU A 145 -4.04 -19.54 7.12
C LEU A 145 -5.25 -20.28 7.68
N LYS A 146 -6.02 -19.64 8.58
CA LYS A 146 -7.22 -20.24 9.17
C LYS A 146 -8.40 -20.32 8.20
N VAL A 147 -8.33 -19.59 7.09
CA VAL A 147 -9.33 -19.64 6.02
C VAL A 147 -9.05 -20.79 5.04
N ALA A 148 -8.54 -21.90 5.56
CA ALA A 148 -8.51 -23.24 4.95
C ALA A 148 -8.39 -23.26 3.41
N GLY A 149 -7.28 -22.79 2.87
CA GLY A 149 -6.95 -22.92 1.44
C GLY A 149 -7.84 -22.11 0.48
N ARG A 150 -8.71 -21.24 1.01
CA ARG A 150 -9.50 -20.31 0.19
C ARG A 150 -8.92 -18.90 0.37
N LEU A 151 -8.65 -18.26 -0.76
CA LEU A 151 -8.29 -16.84 -0.78
C LEU A 151 -9.42 -16.01 -0.15
N PRO A 152 -9.10 -15.04 0.73
CA PRO A 152 -10.11 -14.17 1.29
C PRO A 152 -10.84 -13.44 0.16
N LYS A 153 -12.15 -13.33 0.27
CA LYS A 153 -12.99 -12.59 -0.66
C LYS A 153 -13.41 -11.29 -0.01
N LEU A 154 -13.27 -10.21 -0.77
CA LEU A 154 -13.78 -8.91 -0.39
C LEU A 154 -15.31 -8.93 -0.53
N SER A 155 -16.00 -8.49 0.51
CA SER A 155 -17.46 -8.40 0.57
C SER A 155 -17.97 -7.02 0.13
N GLU A 156 -17.15 -6.01 0.36
CA GLU A 156 -17.47 -4.63 0.00
C GLU A 156 -17.40 -4.41 -1.52
N LYS A 157 -18.30 -3.58 -2.03
CA LYS A 157 -18.33 -3.22 -3.46
C LYS A 157 -17.63 -1.88 -3.71
N GLU A 158 -17.79 -0.94 -2.79
CA GLU A 158 -17.25 0.40 -2.89
C GLU A 158 -15.74 0.38 -2.67
N PRO A 159 -14.92 0.99 -3.58
CA PRO A 159 -13.45 0.89 -3.55
C PRO A 159 -12.81 1.33 -2.24
N PHE A 160 -13.28 2.41 -1.63
CA PHE A 160 -12.75 2.89 -0.36
C PHE A 160 -13.04 1.94 0.81
N LEU A 161 -14.21 1.28 0.80
CA LEU A 161 -14.56 0.27 1.79
C LEU A 161 -13.77 -1.02 1.58
N LYS A 162 -13.46 -1.40 0.32
CA LYS A 162 -12.54 -2.51 0.03
C LYS A 162 -11.15 -2.28 0.64
N LEU A 163 -10.60 -1.05 0.55
CA LEU A 163 -9.33 -0.72 1.20
C LEU A 163 -9.39 -0.95 2.71
N LYS A 164 -10.44 -0.46 3.37
CA LYS A 164 -10.65 -0.66 4.81
C LYS A 164 -10.84 -2.14 5.17
N GLU A 165 -11.51 -2.90 4.33
CA GLU A 165 -11.70 -4.33 4.51
C GLU A 165 -10.37 -5.07 4.45
N ILE A 166 -9.48 -4.74 3.49
CA ILE A 166 -8.15 -5.32 3.38
C ILE A 166 -7.31 -5.00 4.62
N VAL A 167 -7.31 -3.74 5.09
CA VAL A 167 -6.62 -3.37 6.34
C VAL A 167 -7.11 -4.20 7.51
N ARG A 168 -8.43 -4.41 7.63
CA ARG A 168 -9.04 -5.24 8.69
C ARG A 168 -8.62 -6.71 8.59
N PHE A 169 -8.43 -7.24 7.40
CA PHE A 169 -7.92 -8.60 7.20
C PHE A 169 -6.47 -8.74 7.62
N LEU A 170 -5.67 -7.70 7.41
CA LEU A 170 -4.24 -7.73 7.71
C LEU A 170 -3.92 -7.48 9.20
N LYS A 171 -4.76 -6.75 9.92
CA LYS A 171 -4.71 -6.55 11.40
C LYS A 171 -5.26 -7.77 12.14
#